data_392b6fa661c72d1ee8853494f0436d5b
#
_entry.id   392b6fa661c72d1ee8853494f0436d5b
#
_cell.length_a   1.000
_cell.length_b   1.000
_cell.length_c   1.000
_cell.angle_alpha   90.00
_cell.angle_beta   90.00
_cell.angle_gamma   90.00
#
_symmetry.space_group_name_H-M   'P 1'
#
loop_
_entity.id
_entity.type
_entity.pdbx_description
1 polymer ?
#
loop_
_entity_poly.entity_id
_entity_poly.type
_entity_poly.pdbx_seq_one_letter_code
_entity_poly.pdbx_strand_id
1 'polypeptide(L)'
;MASLTIRKLDEAIKVYLRLRSARNGRSVEEEVRVILGELIQGHPVSSAALSQAAPPPEASSRAPRRAPDAMEQARVTLIIGGGIAAYKALDLIRRLKERHIHVRCVLTRAAQQFVTPLSASALSNERAYTDLFDPASEFDAGHIRLGRDSDLIVVAPATADLMAKMAQGHADDLASAILLAANRPILLAPAMNPLMWNNAATRRNVAQLERDGVAMIGPNAGEMAEANEAGIGRMAEPTEIAAAAERLLRPPQPRPLAGKRVLITAGPTHEPIDPVRYIANRSSGKQGFAIARSEERRVGKECRL
;
A
#
# COMPACT_ATOMS: atom_id res chain seq x y z
N MET A 1 -15.06 -15.35 46.07
CA MET A 1 -15.68 -14.51 45.05
C MET A 1 -15.30 -15.09 43.67
N ALA A 2 -16.29 -15.34 42.80
CA ALA A 2 -16.02 -15.83 41.46
C ALA A 2 -15.54 -14.66 40.58
N SER A 3 -14.49 -14.82 39.79
CA SER A 3 -14.00 -13.84 38.87
C SER A 3 -14.28 -14.29 37.41
N LEU A 4 -14.74 -13.37 36.58
CA LEU A 4 -14.99 -13.59 35.16
C LEU A 4 -13.97 -12.80 34.34
N THR A 5 -13.19 -13.50 33.52
CA THR A 5 -12.25 -12.87 32.60
C THR A 5 -12.73 -13.04 31.15
N ILE A 6 -13.03 -11.95 30.48
CA ILE A 6 -13.44 -11.97 29.06
C ILE A 6 -12.22 -11.63 28.21
N ARG A 7 -11.79 -12.58 27.34
CA ARG A 7 -10.70 -12.38 26.38
C ARG A 7 -11.25 -12.15 24.99
N LYS A 8 -10.59 -11.29 24.20
CA LYS A 8 -10.97 -10.93 22.80
C LYS A 8 -12.34 -10.24 22.68
N LEU A 9 -12.64 -9.32 23.59
CA LEU A 9 -13.82 -8.47 23.47
C LEU A 9 -13.65 -7.53 22.25
N ASP A 10 -14.73 -7.40 21.44
CA ASP A 10 -14.77 -6.49 20.30
C ASP A 10 -14.52 -5.04 20.75
N GLU A 11 -13.80 -4.26 19.93
CA GLU A 11 -13.40 -2.89 20.27
C GLU A 11 -14.63 -1.97 20.39
N ALA A 12 -15.66 -2.17 19.59
CA ALA A 12 -16.92 -1.42 19.69
C ALA A 12 -17.60 -1.66 21.04
N ILE A 13 -17.56 -2.90 21.55
CA ILE A 13 -18.11 -3.25 22.87
C ILE A 13 -17.29 -2.62 24.00
N LYS A 14 -15.96 -2.57 23.87
CA LYS A 14 -15.09 -1.91 24.87
C LYS A 14 -15.36 -0.40 24.93
N VAL A 15 -15.50 0.25 23.79
CA VAL A 15 -15.82 1.69 23.70
C VAL A 15 -17.20 1.95 24.33
N TYR A 16 -18.19 1.14 24.00
CA TYR A 16 -19.53 1.24 24.57
C TYR A 16 -19.51 1.11 26.09
N LEU A 17 -18.83 0.12 26.63
CA LEU A 17 -18.72 -0.11 28.08
C LEU A 17 -18.02 1.06 28.79
N ARG A 18 -16.96 1.64 28.20
CA ARG A 18 -16.27 2.81 28.74
C ARG A 18 -17.17 4.05 28.77
N LEU A 19 -17.89 4.31 27.69
CA LEU A 19 -18.81 5.45 27.62
C LEU A 19 -19.98 5.29 28.60
N ARG A 20 -20.53 4.09 28.74
CA ARG A 20 -21.64 3.80 29.64
C ARG A 20 -21.19 3.85 31.11
N SER A 21 -20.03 3.30 31.46
CA SER A 21 -19.46 3.37 32.80
C SER A 21 -19.16 4.82 33.21
N ALA A 22 -18.59 5.64 32.30
CA ALA A 22 -18.34 7.05 32.56
C ALA A 22 -19.64 7.87 32.76
N ARG A 23 -20.70 7.59 32.00
CA ARG A 23 -22.04 8.20 32.22
C ARG A 23 -22.64 7.85 33.53
N ASN A 24 -22.44 6.64 34.02
CA ASN A 24 -23.04 6.12 35.26
C ASN A 24 -22.14 6.31 36.49
N GLY A 25 -20.95 6.93 36.31
CA GLY A 25 -20.01 7.18 37.42
C GLY A 25 -19.46 5.90 38.07
N ARG A 26 -19.37 4.78 37.31
CA ARG A 26 -18.96 3.46 37.79
C ARG A 26 -17.72 2.97 37.08
N SER A 27 -17.02 1.98 37.66
CA SER A 27 -15.94 1.28 36.92
C SER A 27 -16.52 0.41 35.81
N VAL A 28 -15.70 0.12 34.77
CA VAL A 28 -16.12 -0.74 33.64
C VAL A 28 -16.52 -2.13 34.15
N GLU A 29 -15.82 -2.66 35.18
CA GLU A 29 -16.14 -3.95 35.77
C GLU A 29 -17.50 -3.94 36.47
N GLU A 30 -17.81 -2.85 37.14
CA GLU A 30 -19.07 -2.64 37.85
C GLU A 30 -20.23 -2.48 36.87
N GLU A 31 -20.01 -1.77 35.78
CA GLU A 31 -20.99 -1.61 34.71
C GLU A 31 -21.30 -2.94 33.99
N VAL A 32 -20.27 -3.76 33.71
CA VAL A 32 -20.48 -5.12 33.18
C VAL A 32 -21.28 -6.00 34.18
N ARG A 33 -21.03 -5.90 35.47
CA ARG A 33 -21.78 -6.63 36.48
C ARG A 33 -23.25 -6.23 36.54
N VAL A 34 -23.54 -4.94 36.39
CA VAL A 34 -24.92 -4.43 36.33
C VAL A 34 -25.62 -4.94 35.08
N ILE A 35 -24.98 -4.85 33.88
CA ILE A 35 -25.54 -5.34 32.63
C ILE A 35 -25.84 -6.85 32.71
N LEU A 36 -24.93 -7.64 33.27
CA LEU A 36 -25.15 -9.08 33.44
C LEU A 36 -26.29 -9.34 34.46
N GLY A 37 -26.41 -8.52 35.50
CA GLY A 37 -27.51 -8.59 36.44
C GLY A 37 -28.86 -8.26 35.82
N GLU A 38 -28.93 -7.23 34.99
CA GLU A 38 -30.14 -6.84 34.22
C GLU A 38 -30.58 -7.96 33.26
N LEU A 39 -29.63 -8.64 32.62
CA LEU A 39 -29.91 -9.77 31.73
C LEU A 39 -30.46 -11.00 32.48
N ILE A 40 -30.01 -11.25 33.70
CA ILE A 40 -30.47 -12.37 34.53
C ILE A 40 -31.87 -12.10 35.11
N GLN A 41 -32.19 -10.85 35.43
CA GLN A 41 -33.48 -10.47 36.01
C GLN A 41 -34.58 -10.23 34.95
N GLY A 42 -34.24 -10.06 33.69
CA GLY A 42 -35.14 -9.57 32.64
C GLY A 42 -35.76 -10.60 31.71
N HIS A 43 -35.23 -11.83 31.55
CA HIS A 43 -35.86 -12.83 30.66
C HIS A 43 -35.42 -14.25 30.99
N PRO A 44 -36.34 -15.23 31.06
CA PRO A 44 -35.99 -16.65 31.08
C PRO A 44 -35.41 -16.98 29.69
N VAL A 45 -34.15 -17.37 29.64
CA VAL A 45 -33.51 -17.84 28.40
C VAL A 45 -34.12 -19.20 28.06
N SER A 46 -35.18 -19.19 27.24
CA SER A 46 -35.72 -20.41 26.66
C SER A 46 -34.74 -20.87 25.54
N SER A 47 -34.18 -22.05 25.74
CA SER A 47 -33.28 -22.69 24.76
C SER A 47 -33.98 -23.03 23.42
N ALA A 48 -35.27 -22.75 23.30
CA ALA A 48 -36.08 -22.98 22.09
C ALA A 48 -35.91 -21.84 21.01
N ALA A 49 -35.34 -20.71 21.36
CA ALA A 49 -35.18 -19.57 20.41
C ALA A 49 -34.00 -19.70 19.44
N LEU A 50 -33.12 -20.70 19.62
CA LEU A 50 -31.97 -20.91 18.71
C LEU A 50 -32.26 -21.84 17.54
N SER A 51 -33.47 -22.41 17.43
CA SER A 51 -33.80 -23.40 16.40
C SER A 51 -34.79 -22.92 15.33
N GLN A 52 -35.21 -21.66 15.32
CA GLN A 52 -36.08 -21.09 14.27
C GLN A 52 -35.40 -19.90 13.59
N ALA A 53 -34.28 -20.15 12.94
CA ALA A 53 -33.81 -19.25 11.89
C ALA A 53 -34.70 -19.50 10.66
N ALA A 54 -35.60 -18.57 10.35
CA ALA A 54 -36.34 -18.57 9.10
C ALA A 54 -35.35 -18.60 7.91
N PRO A 55 -35.70 -19.28 6.78
CA PRO A 55 -34.84 -19.26 5.61
C PRO A 55 -34.68 -17.82 5.12
N PRO A 56 -33.49 -17.46 4.60
CA PRO A 56 -33.23 -16.11 4.11
C PRO A 56 -34.25 -15.80 2.99
N PRO A 57 -34.80 -14.57 2.91
CA PRO A 57 -35.69 -14.18 1.83
C PRO A 57 -34.95 -14.36 0.51
N GLU A 58 -35.67 -14.96 -0.45
CA GLU A 58 -35.22 -15.20 -1.82
C GLU A 58 -34.53 -13.95 -2.38
N ALA A 59 -33.35 -14.16 -2.95
CA ALA A 59 -32.54 -13.13 -3.55
C ALA A 59 -33.28 -12.41 -4.67
N SER A 60 -33.91 -11.29 -4.33
CA SER A 60 -34.27 -10.27 -5.30
C SER A 60 -32.97 -9.89 -6.04
N SER A 61 -33.01 -9.90 -7.36
CA SER A 61 -31.93 -9.60 -8.28
C SER A 61 -31.39 -8.18 -8.09
N ARG A 62 -30.62 -7.98 -7.01
CA ARG A 62 -29.71 -6.84 -6.90
C ARG A 62 -28.50 -7.18 -7.75
N ALA A 63 -28.29 -6.36 -8.77
CA ALA A 63 -27.03 -6.32 -9.48
C ALA A 63 -25.86 -6.46 -8.47
N PRO A 64 -24.83 -7.27 -8.78
CA PRO A 64 -23.74 -7.49 -7.85
C PRO A 64 -23.20 -6.12 -7.42
N ARG A 65 -23.28 -5.79 -6.13
CA ARG A 65 -22.54 -4.66 -5.58
C ARG A 65 -21.09 -4.94 -5.93
N ARG A 66 -20.54 -4.11 -6.82
CA ARG A 66 -19.14 -4.08 -7.14
C ARG A 66 -18.39 -4.12 -5.80
N ALA A 67 -17.60 -5.16 -5.58
CA ALA A 67 -16.73 -5.21 -4.42
C ALA A 67 -15.95 -3.88 -4.41
N PRO A 68 -15.83 -3.18 -3.26
CA PRO A 68 -15.06 -1.96 -3.20
C PRO A 68 -13.70 -2.28 -3.83
N ASP A 69 -13.28 -1.47 -4.80
CA ASP A 69 -12.02 -1.68 -5.51
C ASP A 69 -10.94 -1.89 -4.44
N ALA A 70 -10.13 -2.93 -4.57
CA ALA A 70 -9.08 -3.26 -3.59
C ALA A 70 -8.14 -2.07 -3.30
N MET A 71 -8.19 -1.04 -4.15
CA MET A 71 -7.51 0.24 -3.99
C MET A 71 -8.14 1.17 -2.96
N GLU A 72 -9.47 1.14 -2.73
CA GLU A 72 -10.15 2.01 -1.77
C GLU A 72 -9.81 1.70 -0.30
N GLN A 73 -9.12 0.58 -0.04
CA GLN A 73 -8.70 0.16 1.29
C GLN A 73 -7.18 0.03 1.42
N ALA A 74 -6.42 0.30 0.36
CA ALA A 74 -4.98 0.17 0.38
C ALA A 74 -4.33 1.19 1.32
N ARG A 75 -3.39 0.73 2.15
CA ARG A 75 -2.66 1.53 3.13
C ARG A 75 -1.18 1.57 2.78
N VAL A 76 -0.64 2.79 2.69
CA VAL A 76 0.78 3.05 2.48
C VAL A 76 1.38 3.66 3.73
N THR A 77 2.45 3.08 4.24
CA THR A 77 3.32 3.78 5.19
C THR A 77 4.37 4.54 4.40
N LEU A 78 4.29 5.88 4.43
CA LEU A 78 5.24 6.79 3.80
C LEU A 78 6.32 7.18 4.81
N ILE A 79 7.53 6.68 4.63
CA ILE A 79 8.70 7.07 5.40
C ILE A 79 9.38 8.23 4.69
N ILE A 80 9.48 9.38 5.38
CA ILE A 80 10.10 10.60 4.85
C ILE A 80 11.52 10.69 5.41
N GLY A 81 12.51 10.53 4.52
CA GLY A 81 13.92 10.72 4.84
C GLY A 81 14.32 12.19 4.87
N GLY A 82 15.49 12.49 5.47
CA GLY A 82 16.06 13.84 5.51
C GLY A 82 16.61 14.28 4.15
N GLY A 83 16.62 15.58 3.93
CA GLY A 83 17.15 16.20 2.72
C GLY A 83 16.18 17.14 2.07
N ILE A 84 16.70 18.01 1.19
CA ILE A 84 15.89 19.07 0.54
C ILE A 84 14.67 18.49 -0.20
N ALA A 85 14.77 17.30 -0.81
CA ALA A 85 13.68 16.67 -1.53
C ALA A 85 12.48 16.26 -0.65
N ALA A 86 12.59 16.34 0.68
CA ALA A 86 11.52 15.99 1.61
C ALA A 86 10.24 16.83 1.40
N TYR A 87 10.35 18.07 0.89
CA TYR A 87 9.17 18.89 0.59
C TYR A 87 8.24 18.23 -0.44
N LYS A 88 8.79 17.45 -1.37
CA LYS A 88 8.00 16.72 -2.37
C LYS A 88 7.14 15.61 -1.76
N ALA A 89 7.49 15.11 -0.57
CA ALA A 89 6.69 14.12 0.12
C ALA A 89 5.29 14.65 0.48
N LEU A 90 5.16 15.95 0.71
CA LEU A 90 3.86 16.58 0.99
C LEU A 90 2.92 16.54 -0.24
N ASP A 91 3.46 16.74 -1.44
CA ASP A 91 2.69 16.55 -2.68
C ASP A 91 2.42 15.05 -2.94
N LEU A 92 3.39 14.17 -2.64
CA LEU A 92 3.21 12.73 -2.77
C LEU A 92 2.03 12.21 -1.91
N ILE A 93 1.85 12.73 -0.69
CA ILE A 93 0.69 12.40 0.14
C ILE A 93 -0.61 12.71 -0.61
N ARG A 94 -0.71 13.89 -1.24
CA ARG A 94 -1.88 14.28 -2.02
C ARG A 94 -2.10 13.35 -3.21
N ARG A 95 -1.03 13.03 -3.99
CA ARG A 95 -1.12 12.15 -5.16
C ARG A 95 -1.55 10.73 -4.81
N LEU A 96 -1.14 10.22 -3.65
CA LEU A 96 -1.59 8.92 -3.14
C LEU A 96 -3.07 8.97 -2.73
N LYS A 97 -3.49 10.02 -2.02
CA LYS A 97 -4.90 10.22 -1.62
C LYS A 97 -5.84 10.40 -2.81
N GLU A 98 -5.42 11.10 -3.87
CA GLU A 98 -6.17 11.21 -5.14
C GLU A 98 -6.44 9.83 -5.79
N ARG A 99 -5.65 8.82 -5.44
CA ARG A 99 -5.80 7.42 -5.86
C ARG A 99 -6.53 6.55 -4.84
N HIS A 100 -7.21 7.19 -3.86
CA HIS A 100 -7.91 6.52 -2.77
C HIS A 100 -7.03 5.63 -1.89
N ILE A 101 -5.74 5.94 -1.78
CA ILE A 101 -4.78 5.25 -0.93
C ILE A 101 -4.66 5.98 0.40
N HIS A 102 -4.85 5.26 1.49
CA HIS A 102 -4.59 5.78 2.83
C HIS A 102 -3.10 5.91 3.10
N VAL A 103 -2.66 7.08 3.58
CA VAL A 103 -1.24 7.36 3.81
C VAL A 103 -0.99 7.61 5.29
N ARG A 104 -0.11 6.82 5.86
CA ARG A 104 0.41 7.00 7.21
C ARG A 104 1.86 7.47 7.12
N CYS A 105 2.19 8.56 7.79
CA CYS A 105 3.50 9.20 7.66
C CYS A 105 4.42 8.86 8.83
N VAL A 106 5.67 8.54 8.50
CA VAL A 106 6.78 8.37 9.45
C VAL A 106 7.88 9.32 9.03
N LEU A 107 8.33 10.22 9.92
CA LEU A 107 9.39 11.17 9.64
C LEU A 107 10.65 10.76 10.40
N THR A 108 11.77 10.65 9.68
CA THR A 108 13.08 10.53 10.34
C THR A 108 13.41 11.82 11.09
N ARG A 109 14.32 11.74 12.05
CA ARG A 109 14.81 12.93 12.76
C ARG A 109 15.34 14.00 11.79
N ALA A 110 16.05 13.57 10.75
CA ALA A 110 16.58 14.48 9.73
C ALA A 110 15.46 15.09 8.86
N ALA A 111 14.39 14.35 8.56
CA ALA A 111 13.25 14.86 7.77
C ALA A 111 12.57 16.03 8.46
N GLN A 112 12.49 16.03 9.79
CA GLN A 112 11.84 17.09 10.57
C GLN A 112 12.53 18.46 10.45
N GLN A 113 13.75 18.52 9.91
CA GLN A 113 14.44 19.77 9.59
C GLN A 113 13.93 20.41 8.28
N PHE A 114 13.22 19.66 7.44
CA PHE A 114 12.73 20.12 6.13
C PHE A 114 11.21 20.18 6.07
N VAL A 115 10.53 19.27 6.75
CA VAL A 115 9.06 19.19 6.81
C VAL A 115 8.62 18.91 8.24
N THR A 116 7.51 19.49 8.66
CA THR A 116 7.03 19.30 10.03
C THR A 116 6.11 18.09 10.15
N PRO A 117 6.08 17.39 11.29
CA PRO A 117 5.08 16.36 11.55
C PRO A 117 3.66 16.88 11.42
N LEU A 118 3.42 18.15 11.79
CA LEU A 118 2.13 18.80 11.66
C LEU A 118 1.67 18.88 10.19
N SER A 119 2.55 19.28 9.27
CA SER A 119 2.23 19.36 7.84
C SER A 119 1.89 17.98 7.27
N ALA A 120 2.66 16.95 7.62
CA ALA A 120 2.41 15.58 7.19
C ALA A 120 1.08 15.05 7.75
N SER A 121 0.81 15.27 9.04
CA SER A 121 -0.45 14.88 9.70
C SER A 121 -1.67 15.55 9.07
N ALA A 122 -1.59 16.85 8.81
CA ALA A 122 -2.69 17.62 8.21
C ALA A 122 -3.04 17.11 6.79
N LEU A 123 -2.03 16.74 6.00
CA LEU A 123 -2.24 16.24 4.64
C LEU A 123 -2.70 14.78 4.59
N SER A 124 -2.18 13.93 5.48
CA SER A 124 -2.57 12.52 5.54
C SER A 124 -3.91 12.30 6.23
N ASN A 125 -4.37 13.23 7.06
CA ASN A 125 -5.49 13.11 8.01
C ASN A 125 -5.23 12.05 9.09
N GLU A 126 -3.98 11.70 9.32
CA GLU A 126 -3.54 10.78 10.38
C GLU A 126 -2.35 11.39 11.11
N ARG A 127 -2.13 10.98 12.34
CA ARG A 127 -0.95 11.38 13.10
C ARG A 127 0.33 10.93 12.38
N ALA A 128 1.31 11.82 12.26
CA ALA A 128 2.64 11.45 11.80
C ALA A 128 3.49 10.94 12.97
N TYR A 129 4.26 9.89 12.71
CA TYR A 129 5.09 9.20 13.70
C TYR A 129 6.54 9.66 13.55
N THR A 130 7.22 9.92 14.66
CA THR A 130 8.58 10.48 14.66
C THR A 130 9.56 9.75 15.56
N ASP A 131 9.07 9.01 16.55
CA ASP A 131 9.87 8.40 17.59
C ASP A 131 9.53 6.92 17.75
N LEU A 132 10.57 6.09 17.94
CA LEU A 132 10.45 4.66 18.20
C LEU A 132 9.83 4.40 19.59
N PHE A 133 10.10 5.26 20.56
CA PHE A 133 9.67 5.14 21.95
C PHE A 133 8.58 6.14 22.34
N ASP A 134 7.74 6.55 21.39
CA ASP A 134 6.61 7.43 21.70
C ASP A 134 5.56 6.70 22.56
N PRO A 135 5.34 7.12 23.82
CA PRO A 135 4.43 6.45 24.75
C PRO A 135 2.99 6.33 24.22
N ALA A 136 2.56 7.28 23.37
CA ALA A 136 1.23 7.24 22.78
C ALA A 136 1.10 6.18 21.66
N SER A 137 2.22 5.67 21.15
CA SER A 137 2.26 4.60 20.15
C SER A 137 2.63 3.23 20.75
N GLU A 138 3.24 3.17 21.94
CA GLU A 138 3.67 1.94 22.59
C GLU A 138 2.51 1.04 23.03
N PHE A 139 1.38 1.62 23.44
CA PHE A 139 0.20 0.84 23.81
C PHE A 139 -0.35 -0.05 22.69
N ASP A 140 0.11 0.13 21.46
CA ASP A 140 -0.43 -0.50 20.26
C ASP A 140 0.62 -1.30 19.45
N ALA A 141 1.75 -1.70 20.05
CA ALA A 141 2.87 -2.39 19.36
C ALA A 141 3.46 -1.61 18.17
N GLY A 142 3.56 -0.31 18.32
CA GLY A 142 4.12 0.77 17.51
C GLY A 142 4.70 0.41 16.14
N HIS A 143 6.02 0.20 16.08
CA HIS A 143 6.75 -0.01 14.82
C HIS A 143 6.39 -1.32 14.08
N ILE A 144 6.07 -2.41 14.82
CA ILE A 144 5.68 -3.69 14.22
C ILE A 144 4.33 -3.56 13.52
N ARG A 145 3.39 -2.84 14.12
CA ARG A 145 2.06 -2.61 13.54
C ARG A 145 2.12 -1.68 12.34
N LEU A 146 2.96 -0.63 12.39
CA LEU A 146 3.18 0.27 11.26
C LEU A 146 3.72 -0.47 10.03
N GLY A 147 4.58 -1.46 10.23
CA GLY A 147 5.10 -2.30 9.14
C GLY A 147 4.10 -3.35 8.64
N ARG A 148 3.29 -3.95 9.54
CA ARG A 148 2.38 -5.06 9.20
C ARG A 148 1.02 -4.61 8.65
N ASP A 149 0.48 -3.50 9.15
CA ASP A 149 -0.83 -2.97 8.76
C ASP A 149 -0.78 -2.18 7.45
N SER A 150 0.38 -2.07 6.82
CA SER A 150 0.57 -1.45 5.51
C SER A 150 0.53 -2.50 4.41
N ASP A 151 0.00 -2.15 3.24
CA ASP A 151 0.06 -2.97 2.04
C ASP A 151 1.33 -2.70 1.23
N LEU A 152 1.92 -1.52 1.42
CA LEU A 152 3.16 -1.07 0.80
C LEU A 152 3.87 -0.06 1.71
N ILE A 153 5.18 -0.12 1.78
CA ILE A 153 6.02 0.91 2.41
C ILE A 153 6.70 1.71 1.31
N VAL A 154 6.56 3.03 1.36
CA VAL A 154 7.22 3.95 0.42
C VAL A 154 8.22 4.79 1.21
N VAL A 155 9.46 4.87 0.74
CA VAL A 155 10.50 5.74 1.32
C VAL A 155 10.80 6.85 0.34
N ALA A 156 10.40 8.07 0.64
CA ALA A 156 10.56 9.24 -0.23
C ALA A 156 10.76 10.54 0.58
N PRO A 157 11.94 11.15 0.52
CA PRO A 157 13.15 10.67 -0.14
C PRO A 157 13.84 9.51 0.60
N ALA A 158 14.46 8.58 -0.15
CA ALA A 158 15.36 7.58 0.39
C ALA A 158 16.79 8.13 0.33
N THR A 159 17.35 8.46 1.49
CA THR A 159 18.71 8.98 1.62
C THR A 159 19.76 7.86 1.55
N ALA A 160 21.00 8.21 1.24
CA ALA A 160 22.11 7.26 1.25
C ALA A 160 22.29 6.58 2.62
N ASP A 161 22.12 7.34 3.73
CA ASP A 161 22.16 6.81 5.09
C ASP A 161 21.06 5.77 5.33
N LEU A 162 19.81 6.11 5.00
CA LEU A 162 18.70 5.19 5.24
C LEU A 162 18.82 3.91 4.38
N MET A 163 19.27 4.04 3.13
CA MET A 163 19.56 2.90 2.26
C MET A 163 20.72 2.05 2.80
N ALA A 164 21.74 2.65 3.38
CA ALA A 164 22.84 1.94 4.03
C ALA A 164 22.34 1.17 5.26
N LYS A 165 21.54 1.81 6.12
CA LYS A 165 20.90 1.16 7.28
C LYS A 165 20.07 -0.05 6.87
N MET A 166 19.25 0.10 5.84
CA MET A 166 18.46 -1.01 5.31
C MET A 166 19.34 -2.17 4.82
N ALA A 167 20.34 -1.88 3.99
CA ALA A 167 21.22 -2.90 3.42
C ALA A 167 22.07 -3.64 4.47
N GLN A 168 22.28 -3.03 5.64
CA GLN A 168 23.05 -3.60 6.76
C GLN A 168 22.16 -4.14 7.89
N GLY A 169 20.84 -4.00 7.81
CA GLY A 169 19.92 -4.48 8.84
C GLY A 169 19.94 -3.69 10.15
N HIS A 170 20.24 -2.39 10.10
CA HIS A 170 20.16 -1.52 11.27
C HIS A 170 18.70 -1.18 11.63
N ALA A 171 18.42 -1.05 12.93
CA ALA A 171 17.11 -0.71 13.48
C ALA A 171 17.23 0.24 14.69
N ASP A 172 17.99 1.31 14.52
CA ASP A 172 18.33 2.28 15.56
C ASP A 172 17.34 3.45 15.66
N ASP A 173 16.41 3.55 14.73
CA ASP A 173 15.33 4.53 14.71
C ASP A 173 13.99 3.91 14.25
N LEU A 174 12.90 4.67 14.36
CA LEU A 174 11.56 4.17 13.99
C LEU A 174 11.50 3.75 12.52
N ALA A 175 12.10 4.52 11.60
CA ALA A 175 12.07 4.25 10.17
C ALA A 175 12.81 2.93 9.85
N SER A 176 14.02 2.77 10.36
CA SER A 176 14.83 1.57 10.15
C SER A 176 14.22 0.33 10.83
N ALA A 177 13.63 0.49 12.02
CA ALA A 177 12.92 -0.60 12.70
C ALA A 177 11.69 -1.08 11.91
N ILE A 178 10.88 -0.16 11.35
CA ILE A 178 9.75 -0.50 10.49
C ILE A 178 10.23 -1.24 9.25
N LEU A 179 11.29 -0.75 8.59
CA LEU A 179 11.82 -1.33 7.36
C LEU A 179 12.39 -2.74 7.58
N LEU A 180 13.06 -2.97 8.71
CA LEU A 180 13.58 -4.30 9.06
C LEU A 180 12.46 -5.29 9.44
N ALA A 181 11.39 -4.81 10.09
CA ALA A 181 10.24 -5.63 10.48
C ALA A 181 9.22 -5.83 9.34
N ALA A 182 9.42 -5.21 8.18
CA ALA A 182 8.48 -5.22 7.07
C ALA A 182 8.38 -6.60 6.42
N ASN A 183 7.15 -7.06 6.22
CA ASN A 183 6.83 -8.24 5.41
C ASN A 183 6.00 -7.87 4.15
N ARG A 184 6.02 -6.61 3.79
CA ARG A 184 5.30 -6.02 2.65
C ARG A 184 6.30 -5.48 1.63
N PRO A 185 5.88 -5.28 0.37
CA PRO A 185 6.73 -4.64 -0.63
C PRO A 185 7.23 -3.28 -0.13
N ILE A 186 8.47 -2.94 -0.49
CA ILE A 186 9.08 -1.65 -0.20
C ILE A 186 9.42 -0.97 -1.52
N LEU A 187 9.07 0.31 -1.66
CA LEU A 187 9.41 1.17 -2.78
C LEU A 187 10.31 2.31 -2.29
N LEU A 188 11.51 2.40 -2.82
CA LEU A 188 12.45 3.49 -2.54
C LEU A 188 12.43 4.52 -3.65
N ALA A 189 12.40 5.80 -3.29
CA ALA A 189 12.65 6.94 -4.18
C ALA A 189 13.95 7.64 -3.75
N PRO A 190 15.11 7.21 -4.26
CA PRO A 190 16.40 7.75 -3.88
C PRO A 190 16.52 9.24 -4.20
N ALA A 191 17.17 9.99 -3.29
CA ALA A 191 17.48 11.40 -3.47
C ALA A 191 18.78 11.75 -2.74
N MET A 192 19.78 12.15 -3.48
CA MET A 192 21.09 12.54 -2.96
C MET A 192 21.92 13.26 -4.02
N ASN A 193 22.99 13.90 -3.62
CA ASN A 193 23.98 14.48 -4.54
C ASN A 193 24.52 13.40 -5.51
N PRO A 194 24.81 13.72 -6.78
CA PRO A 194 25.32 12.79 -7.78
C PRO A 194 26.61 12.06 -7.37
N LEU A 195 27.50 12.73 -6.63
CA LEU A 195 28.72 12.09 -6.11
C LEU A 195 28.37 11.02 -5.06
N MET A 196 27.41 11.29 -4.18
CA MET A 196 26.90 10.30 -3.22
C MET A 196 26.23 9.12 -3.92
N TRP A 197 25.45 9.38 -4.98
CA TRP A 197 24.80 8.33 -5.77
C TRP A 197 25.82 7.42 -6.46
N ASN A 198 26.87 8.02 -7.04
CA ASN A 198 27.92 7.28 -7.74
C ASN A 198 28.97 6.65 -6.80
N ASN A 199 28.92 6.97 -5.51
CA ASN A 199 29.85 6.39 -4.54
C ASN A 199 29.74 4.87 -4.51
N ALA A 200 30.90 4.19 -4.45
CA ALA A 200 30.96 2.73 -4.47
C ALA A 200 30.16 2.08 -3.34
N ALA A 201 30.09 2.71 -2.15
CA ALA A 201 29.30 2.22 -1.03
C ALA A 201 27.79 2.29 -1.36
N THR A 202 27.30 3.42 -1.88
CA THR A 202 25.90 3.58 -2.28
C THR A 202 25.54 2.58 -3.38
N ARG A 203 26.39 2.39 -4.38
CA ARG A 203 26.15 1.43 -5.48
C ARG A 203 26.06 -0.02 -4.97
N ARG A 204 26.91 -0.40 -4.00
CA ARG A 204 26.81 -1.73 -3.36
C ARG A 204 25.50 -1.89 -2.58
N ASN A 205 25.09 -0.87 -1.83
CA ASN A 205 23.85 -0.90 -1.07
C ASN A 205 22.63 -1.00 -1.98
N VAL A 206 22.60 -0.23 -3.08
CA VAL A 206 21.54 -0.32 -4.11
C VAL A 206 21.45 -1.74 -4.66
N ALA A 207 22.58 -2.30 -5.10
CA ALA A 207 22.59 -3.65 -5.66
C ALA A 207 22.20 -4.73 -4.63
N GLN A 208 22.48 -4.51 -3.33
CA GLN A 208 22.02 -5.40 -2.27
C GLN A 208 20.50 -5.30 -2.09
N LEU A 209 19.97 -4.08 -1.96
CA LEU A 209 18.53 -3.87 -1.78
C LEU A 209 17.70 -4.40 -2.95
N GLU A 210 18.18 -4.25 -4.19
CA GLU A 210 17.54 -4.83 -5.37
C GLU A 210 17.51 -6.37 -5.31
N ARG A 211 18.61 -7.00 -4.88
CA ARG A 211 18.66 -8.47 -4.66
C ARG A 211 17.70 -8.94 -3.57
N ASP A 212 17.50 -8.11 -2.56
CA ASP A 212 16.56 -8.38 -1.45
C ASP A 212 15.10 -8.13 -1.86
N GLY A 213 14.85 -7.73 -3.13
CA GLY A 213 13.50 -7.55 -3.68
C GLY A 213 12.90 -6.17 -3.42
N VAL A 214 13.69 -5.19 -2.99
CA VAL A 214 13.24 -3.83 -2.80
C VAL A 214 13.08 -3.14 -4.15
N ALA A 215 11.89 -2.60 -4.41
CA ALA A 215 11.62 -1.84 -5.63
C ALA A 215 12.19 -0.42 -5.55
N MET A 216 12.70 0.09 -6.67
CA MET A 216 13.21 1.46 -6.76
C MET A 216 12.57 2.24 -7.89
N ILE A 217 12.44 3.56 -7.70
CA ILE A 217 12.03 4.51 -8.72
C ILE A 217 12.95 5.73 -8.72
N GLY A 218 13.54 6.03 -9.85
CA GLY A 218 14.61 7.02 -9.95
C GLY A 218 15.96 6.49 -9.42
N PRO A 219 16.89 7.35 -9.01
CA PRO A 219 16.77 8.80 -9.10
C PRO A 219 16.82 9.31 -10.53
N ASN A 220 16.18 10.46 -10.76
CA ASN A 220 16.16 11.11 -12.07
C ASN A 220 17.42 11.97 -12.26
N ALA A 221 17.76 12.24 -13.52
CA ALA A 221 18.77 13.23 -13.88
C ALA A 221 18.17 14.64 -13.82
N GLY A 222 18.97 15.63 -13.45
CA GLY A 222 18.56 17.03 -13.45
C GLY A 222 19.51 17.92 -12.67
N GLU A 223 19.17 19.21 -12.62
CA GLU A 223 19.84 20.16 -11.76
C GLU A 223 19.59 19.88 -10.30
N MET A 224 20.61 20.04 -9.47
CA MET A 224 20.54 19.88 -8.02
C MET A 224 20.19 21.18 -7.32
N ALA A 225 20.03 21.14 -6.00
CA ALA A 225 19.80 22.33 -5.18
C ALA A 225 21.04 23.23 -5.13
N GLU A 226 22.24 22.67 -5.30
CA GLU A 226 23.46 23.43 -5.40
C GLU A 226 23.68 23.92 -6.83
N ALA A 227 24.03 25.21 -6.95
CA ALA A 227 24.28 25.83 -8.24
C ALA A 227 25.43 25.12 -8.99
N ASN A 228 25.25 24.86 -10.28
CA ASN A 228 26.18 24.17 -11.17
C ASN A 228 26.38 22.65 -10.94
N GLU A 229 25.59 22.01 -10.07
CA GLU A 229 25.56 20.56 -10.00
C GLU A 229 24.40 20.00 -10.81
N ALA A 230 24.71 19.19 -11.81
CA ALA A 230 23.73 18.43 -12.59
C ALA A 230 24.17 16.97 -12.66
N GLY A 231 23.20 16.07 -12.61
CA GLY A 231 23.50 14.64 -12.71
C GLY A 231 22.34 13.77 -12.23
N ILE A 232 22.62 12.48 -12.05
CA ILE A 232 21.65 11.52 -11.52
C ILE A 232 21.69 11.60 -9.99
N GLY A 233 20.56 11.91 -9.36
CA GLY A 233 20.46 12.04 -7.89
C GLY A 233 19.17 12.70 -7.44
N ARG A 234 18.42 13.28 -8.37
CA ARG A 234 17.15 13.94 -8.10
C ARG A 234 16.05 12.92 -7.81
N MET A 235 15.30 13.12 -6.73
CA MET A 235 14.15 12.27 -6.44
C MET A 235 13.16 12.26 -7.60
N ALA A 236 12.64 11.10 -7.95
CA ALA A 236 11.53 10.97 -8.89
C ALA A 236 10.36 11.88 -8.51
N GLU A 237 9.56 12.29 -9.50
CA GLU A 237 8.45 13.20 -9.21
C GLU A 237 7.33 12.49 -8.44
N PRO A 238 6.60 13.20 -7.57
CA PRO A 238 5.52 12.62 -6.75
C PRO A 238 4.50 11.83 -7.56
N THR A 239 4.20 12.27 -8.77
CA THR A 239 3.27 11.59 -9.69
C THR A 239 3.82 10.25 -10.17
N GLU A 240 5.13 10.16 -10.43
CA GLU A 240 5.82 8.93 -10.84
C GLU A 240 5.87 7.94 -9.68
N ILE A 241 6.21 8.40 -8.47
CA ILE A 241 6.25 7.58 -7.25
C ILE A 241 4.85 7.04 -6.95
N ALA A 242 3.82 7.88 -7.01
CA ALA A 242 2.44 7.45 -6.77
C ALA A 242 1.96 6.41 -7.80
N ALA A 243 2.34 6.56 -9.08
CA ALA A 243 2.02 5.58 -10.11
C ALA A 243 2.79 4.25 -9.91
N ALA A 244 4.03 4.30 -9.41
CA ALA A 244 4.80 3.11 -9.07
C ALA A 244 4.20 2.39 -7.85
N ALA A 245 3.81 3.14 -6.82
CA ALA A 245 3.14 2.62 -5.64
C ALA A 245 1.81 1.91 -6.01
N GLU A 246 0.99 2.54 -6.85
CA GLU A 246 -0.25 1.96 -7.36
C GLU A 246 -0.02 0.63 -8.09
N ARG A 247 1.03 0.54 -8.90
CA ARG A 247 1.38 -0.72 -9.60
C ARG A 247 1.75 -1.84 -8.63
N LEU A 248 2.47 -1.53 -7.55
CA LEU A 248 2.86 -2.51 -6.53
C LEU A 248 1.69 -2.94 -5.65
N LEU A 249 0.71 -2.07 -5.43
CA LEU A 249 -0.51 -2.36 -4.67
C LEU A 249 -1.53 -3.18 -5.46
N ARG A 250 -1.48 -3.13 -6.79
CA ARG A 250 -2.38 -3.94 -7.62
C ARG A 250 -2.04 -5.42 -7.48
N PRO A 251 -3.03 -6.27 -7.21
CA PRO A 251 -2.78 -7.71 -7.23
C PRO A 251 -2.24 -8.11 -8.61
N PRO A 252 -1.32 -9.09 -8.67
CA PRO A 252 -0.81 -9.59 -9.93
C PRO A 252 -1.99 -9.99 -10.81
N GLN A 253 -2.12 -9.36 -11.98
CA GLN A 253 -3.18 -9.69 -12.92
C GLN A 253 -3.06 -11.17 -13.30
N PRO A 254 -4.15 -11.94 -13.25
CA PRO A 254 -4.11 -13.31 -13.73
C PRO A 254 -3.60 -13.31 -15.17
N ARG A 255 -2.62 -14.15 -15.45
CA ARG A 255 -2.05 -14.34 -16.79
C ARG A 255 -2.62 -15.65 -17.38
N PRO A 256 -3.88 -15.66 -17.83
CA PRO A 256 -4.56 -16.90 -18.25
C PRO A 256 -3.87 -17.59 -19.44
N LEU A 257 -3.05 -16.85 -20.19
CA LEU A 257 -2.31 -17.35 -21.34
C LEU A 257 -0.82 -17.60 -21.05
N ALA A 258 -0.36 -17.45 -19.80
CA ALA A 258 1.03 -17.73 -19.46
C ALA A 258 1.40 -19.18 -19.80
N GLY A 259 2.48 -19.38 -20.54
CA GLY A 259 2.95 -20.70 -20.98
C GLY A 259 2.12 -21.34 -22.12
N LYS A 260 1.07 -20.67 -22.62
CA LYS A 260 0.29 -21.16 -23.76
C LYS A 260 0.79 -20.51 -25.06
N ARG A 261 0.84 -21.30 -26.12
CA ARG A 261 1.04 -20.76 -27.49
C ARG A 261 -0.29 -20.26 -28.01
N VAL A 262 -0.32 -19.00 -28.44
CA VAL A 262 -1.51 -18.35 -28.97
C VAL A 262 -1.26 -18.01 -30.43
N LEU A 263 -2.13 -18.47 -31.32
CA LEU A 263 -2.10 -18.13 -32.73
C LEU A 263 -3.18 -17.05 -32.98
N ILE A 264 -2.78 -15.93 -33.52
CA ILE A 264 -3.70 -14.83 -33.87
C ILE A 264 -3.65 -14.65 -35.38
N THR A 265 -4.77 -14.90 -36.05
CA THR A 265 -4.93 -14.59 -37.47
C THR A 265 -5.44 -13.18 -37.65
N ALA A 266 -4.83 -12.41 -38.53
CA ALA A 266 -5.20 -11.03 -38.79
C ALA A 266 -4.99 -10.66 -40.28
N GLY A 267 -5.86 -9.84 -40.78
CA GLY A 267 -5.80 -9.40 -42.15
C GLY A 267 -7.01 -9.83 -43.00
N PRO A 268 -7.02 -9.52 -44.29
CA PRO A 268 -8.08 -9.96 -45.19
C PRO A 268 -8.01 -11.46 -45.48
N THR A 269 -9.16 -12.08 -45.61
CA THR A 269 -9.28 -13.45 -46.12
C THR A 269 -9.68 -13.41 -47.59
N HIS A 270 -9.09 -14.31 -48.38
CA HIS A 270 -9.42 -14.47 -49.77
C HIS A 270 -9.98 -15.86 -50.00
N GLU A 271 -11.14 -15.94 -50.61
CA GLU A 271 -11.81 -17.18 -50.94
C GLU A 271 -11.92 -17.27 -52.48
N PRO A 272 -11.18 -18.16 -53.14
CA PRO A 272 -11.17 -18.25 -54.59
C PRO A 272 -12.50 -18.82 -55.10
N ILE A 273 -13.09 -18.16 -56.13
CA ILE A 273 -14.28 -18.63 -56.84
C ILE A 273 -13.82 -19.42 -58.08
N ASP A 274 -12.87 -18.88 -58.82
CA ASP A 274 -12.24 -19.49 -59.99
C ASP A 274 -10.79 -19.00 -60.10
N PRO A 275 -10.00 -19.39 -61.12
CA PRO A 275 -8.61 -18.97 -61.23
C PRO A 275 -8.40 -17.44 -61.36
N VAL A 276 -9.45 -16.67 -61.63
CA VAL A 276 -9.36 -15.23 -61.84
C VAL A 276 -10.11 -14.42 -60.78
N ARG A 277 -11.16 -14.96 -60.17
CA ARG A 277 -12.03 -14.25 -59.23
C ARG A 277 -11.97 -14.84 -57.84
N TYR A 278 -12.03 -13.95 -56.87
CA TYR A 278 -12.12 -14.35 -55.45
C TYR A 278 -13.02 -13.41 -54.67
N ILE A 279 -13.53 -13.89 -53.56
CA ILE A 279 -14.21 -13.10 -52.55
C ILE A 279 -13.20 -12.72 -51.49
N ALA A 280 -13.12 -11.44 -51.11
CA ALA A 280 -12.24 -10.97 -50.05
C ALA A 280 -12.96 -10.00 -49.15
N ASN A 281 -12.62 -10.01 -47.85
CA ASN A 281 -13.01 -8.94 -46.96
C ASN A 281 -11.97 -7.82 -46.93
N ARG A 282 -12.39 -6.60 -46.58
CA ARG A 282 -11.51 -5.43 -46.44
C ARG A 282 -10.97 -5.27 -45.02
N SER A 283 -10.63 -6.38 -44.33
CA SER A 283 -10.08 -6.31 -43.00
C SER A 283 -8.69 -5.68 -43.00
N SER A 284 -8.50 -4.61 -42.24
CA SER A 284 -7.18 -3.94 -42.09
C SER A 284 -6.24 -4.71 -41.11
N GLY A 285 -6.70 -5.78 -40.47
CA GLY A 285 -5.92 -6.51 -39.47
C GLY A 285 -5.69 -5.75 -38.16
N LYS A 286 -6.10 -4.49 -38.05
CA LYS A 286 -5.80 -3.62 -36.89
C LYS A 286 -6.19 -4.27 -35.56
N GLN A 287 -7.31 -4.96 -35.50
CA GLN A 287 -7.80 -5.59 -34.28
C GLN A 287 -6.89 -6.77 -33.88
N GLY A 288 -6.54 -7.66 -34.79
CA GLY A 288 -5.64 -8.77 -34.52
C GLY A 288 -4.24 -8.30 -34.10
N PHE A 289 -3.69 -7.29 -34.78
CA PHE A 289 -2.42 -6.66 -34.40
C PHE A 289 -2.50 -5.98 -33.01
N ALA A 290 -3.62 -5.35 -32.65
CA ALA A 290 -3.80 -4.76 -31.34
C ALA A 290 -3.86 -5.86 -30.24
N ILE A 291 -4.52 -6.97 -30.49
CA ILE A 291 -4.57 -8.12 -29.58
C ILE A 291 -3.17 -8.71 -29.41
N ALA A 292 -2.44 -8.98 -30.51
CA ALA A 292 -1.08 -9.50 -30.44
C ALA A 292 -0.16 -8.58 -29.61
N ARG A 293 -0.22 -7.27 -29.84
CA ARG A 293 0.56 -6.28 -29.10
C ARG A 293 0.17 -6.21 -27.60
N SER A 294 -1.10 -6.40 -27.27
CA SER A 294 -1.57 -6.44 -25.87
C SER A 294 -1.06 -7.66 -25.13
N GLU A 295 -1.01 -8.82 -25.79
CA GLU A 295 -0.50 -10.07 -25.23
C GLU A 295 1.04 -10.08 -25.14
N GLU A 296 1.75 -9.47 -26.09
CA GLU A 296 3.22 -9.31 -26.01
C GLU A 296 3.65 -8.57 -24.73
N ARG A 297 2.89 -7.57 -24.29
CA ARG A 297 3.13 -6.88 -23.03
C ARG A 297 2.87 -7.78 -21.81
N ARG A 298 2.01 -8.78 -21.94
CA ARG A 298 1.62 -9.70 -20.85
C ARG A 298 2.50 -10.94 -20.75
N VAL A 299 3.08 -11.39 -21.85
CA VAL A 299 3.78 -12.69 -21.95
C VAL A 299 5.31 -12.54 -22.02
N GLY A 300 5.85 -11.32 -22.26
CA GLY A 300 7.28 -11.09 -22.47
C GLY A 300 7.68 -11.29 -23.94
N LYS A 301 8.85 -10.74 -24.30
CA LYS A 301 9.36 -10.60 -25.67
C LYS A 301 9.70 -11.94 -26.36
N GLU A 302 8.75 -12.67 -26.82
CA GLU A 302 8.98 -13.76 -27.78
C GLU A 302 7.91 -13.78 -28.88
N CYS A 303 7.73 -12.67 -29.55
CA CYS A 303 7.05 -12.62 -30.83
C CYS A 303 8.13 -12.63 -31.93
N ARG A 304 8.37 -13.77 -32.57
CA ARG A 304 9.05 -13.80 -33.87
C ARG A 304 8.00 -13.54 -34.95
N LEU A 305 8.15 -12.42 -35.65
CA LEU A 305 7.46 -12.15 -36.91
C LEU A 305 7.98 -13.07 -37.99
#